data_f92e2236e3da260ea90822c5f9933eca
#
_entry.id   f92e2236e3da260ea90822c5f9933eca
#
_cell.length_a   1.000
_cell.length_b   1.000
_cell.length_c   1.000
_cell.angle_alpha   90.00
_cell.angle_beta   90.00
_cell.angle_gamma   90.00
#
_symmetry.space_group_name_H-M   'P 1'
#
loop_
_entity.id
_entity.type
_entity.pdbx_description
1 polymer ?
#
loop_
_entity_poly.entity_id
_entity_poly.type
_entity_poly.pdbx_seq_one_letter_code
_entity_poly.pdbx_strand_id
1 'polypeptide(L)'
;MNKNNSGHLLLATTLLALLSGCDTRSTTTATLPAETPETVPTAQPRQLCYRQVMGRDTTLVNLRISGTTVTGELAVLPAEKDRARGPLTGTLTGQQIVADWQRTGEGQTQVHEVRFTLAGDSLRWREGARTEENGKWVLTNPDQGYQYVLGKVACAPQP
;
A
#
# COMPACT_ATOMS: atom_id res chain seq x y z
N MET A 1 -35.59 28.15 -4.77
CA MET A 1 -35.57 29.61 -4.57
C MET A 1 -34.16 30.00 -4.21
N ASN A 2 -33.57 30.73 -4.93
CA ASN A 2 -32.71 31.84 -5.26
C ASN A 2 -31.47 31.37 -5.99
N LYS A 3 -31.27 31.66 -7.27
CA LYS A 3 -31.09 32.89 -8.09
C LYS A 3 -29.71 33.53 -7.88
N ASN A 4 -28.97 33.45 -9.02
CA ASN A 4 -28.26 34.55 -9.71
C ASN A 4 -26.93 35.02 -9.09
N ASN A 5 -25.88 35.12 -9.94
CA ASN A 5 -25.52 36.27 -10.78
C ASN A 5 -24.28 35.92 -11.61
N SER A 6 -24.22 35.94 -12.88
CA SER A 6 -24.19 36.94 -13.96
C SER A 6 -23.20 38.11 -13.79
N GLY A 7 -22.36 38.22 -14.79
CA GLY A 7 -21.79 39.48 -15.26
C GLY A 7 -20.27 39.58 -15.11
N HIS A 8 -19.48 39.98 -16.02
CA HIS A 8 -19.31 40.74 -17.25
C HIS A 8 -17.88 40.54 -17.72
N LEU A 9 -17.54 40.11 -18.90
CA LEU A 9 -17.30 40.87 -20.15
C LEU A 9 -16.55 42.18 -19.97
N LEU A 10 -15.29 42.24 -20.35
CA LEU A 10 -14.70 43.40 -20.98
C LEU A 10 -13.51 43.00 -21.86
N LEU A 11 -13.68 43.33 -23.09
CA LEU A 11 -12.78 43.45 -24.23
C LEU A 11 -11.76 44.55 -23.99
N ALA A 12 -10.50 44.33 -24.38
CA ALA A 12 -9.66 45.41 -24.87
C ALA A 12 -8.58 44.86 -25.78
N THR A 13 -8.61 45.30 -26.96
CA THR A 13 -7.86 45.21 -28.18
C THR A 13 -6.54 46.00 -28.15
N THR A 14 -5.71 45.70 -29.18
CA THR A 14 -4.58 46.42 -29.77
C THR A 14 -3.22 46.20 -29.11
N LEU A 15 -2.09 45.99 -29.81
CA LEU A 15 -1.55 46.62 -31.02
C LEU A 15 -0.39 45.83 -31.59
N LEU A 16 -0.29 45.83 -32.87
CA LEU A 16 0.68 45.35 -33.83
C LEU A 16 2.03 46.02 -33.68
N ALA A 17 3.16 45.27 -33.70
CA ALA A 17 4.46 45.79 -34.15
C ALA A 17 5.28 44.67 -34.79
N LEU A 18 5.40 44.80 -36.10
CA LEU A 18 6.32 44.07 -36.97
C LEU A 18 7.72 44.67 -36.80
N LEU A 19 8.72 43.84 -36.51
CA LEU A 19 10.11 44.15 -36.84
C LEU A 19 10.76 42.88 -37.31
N SER A 20 11.04 42.87 -38.62
CA SER A 20 11.87 41.94 -39.34
C SER A 20 13.31 42.09 -38.89
N GLY A 21 13.95 41.02 -38.48
CA GLY A 21 15.37 40.90 -38.27
C GLY A 21 15.82 39.54 -38.73
N CYS A 22 16.27 39.47 -40.02
CA CYS A 22 17.09 38.34 -40.47
C CYS A 22 18.46 38.49 -39.86
N ASP A 23 18.93 37.51 -39.15
CA ASP A 23 20.37 37.28 -39.02
C ASP A 23 20.71 35.80 -38.97
N THR A 24 21.58 35.52 -39.74
CA THR A 24 22.41 34.46 -40.25
C THR A 24 22.78 33.41 -39.20
N ARG A 25 22.26 32.23 -39.41
CA ARG A 25 22.87 30.92 -39.43
C ARG A 25 24.24 30.75 -38.72
N SER A 26 24.19 30.08 -37.58
CA SER A 26 25.31 29.21 -37.16
C SER A 26 24.71 27.90 -36.69
N THR A 27 24.86 26.89 -37.53
CA THR A 27 24.51 25.50 -37.22
C THR A 27 25.57 24.96 -36.28
N THR A 28 25.40 25.20 -34.99
CA THR A 28 26.14 24.44 -33.98
C THR A 28 25.28 23.24 -33.63
N THR A 29 25.63 22.09 -34.14
CA THR A 29 25.14 20.81 -33.73
C THR A 29 25.51 20.62 -32.25
N ALA A 30 24.64 21.04 -31.35
CA ALA A 30 24.74 20.67 -29.94
C ALA A 30 24.43 19.21 -29.84
N THR A 31 25.47 18.39 -29.75
CA THR A 31 25.35 17.01 -29.25
C THR A 31 24.83 17.09 -27.84
N LEU A 32 23.55 16.74 -27.66
CA LEU A 32 22.95 16.52 -26.35
C LEU A 32 23.78 15.46 -25.64
N PRO A 33 24.27 15.71 -24.42
CA PRO A 33 24.81 14.64 -23.60
C PRO A 33 23.72 13.57 -23.43
N ALA A 34 24.07 12.34 -23.77
CA ALA A 34 23.21 11.19 -23.45
C ALA A 34 22.98 11.20 -21.92
N GLU A 35 21.75 11.46 -21.51
CA GLU A 35 21.35 11.27 -20.11
C GLU A 35 21.60 9.80 -19.78
N THR A 36 22.63 9.57 -18.98
CA THR A 36 22.84 8.28 -18.33
C THR A 36 21.58 8.00 -17.50
N PRO A 37 20.88 6.87 -17.69
CA PRO A 37 19.73 6.57 -16.87
C PRO A 37 20.19 6.56 -15.40
N GLU A 38 19.71 7.53 -14.62
CA GLU A 38 19.89 7.52 -13.17
C GLU A 38 19.24 6.24 -12.66
N THR A 39 20.08 5.32 -12.22
CA THR A 39 19.65 4.11 -11.52
C THR A 39 19.04 4.58 -10.20
N VAL A 40 17.71 4.71 -10.15
CA VAL A 40 16.97 4.98 -8.92
C VAL A 40 17.40 3.91 -7.91
N PRO A 41 17.95 4.26 -6.75
CA PRO A 41 18.35 3.28 -5.75
C PRO A 41 17.12 2.47 -5.36
N THR A 42 17.04 1.21 -5.78
CA THR A 42 16.00 0.30 -5.33
C THR A 42 16.21 0.09 -3.83
N ALA A 43 15.39 0.72 -3.02
CA ALA A 43 15.44 0.56 -1.57
C ALA A 43 15.42 -0.93 -1.24
N GLN A 44 16.41 -1.39 -0.48
CA GLN A 44 16.48 -2.80 -0.09
C GLN A 44 15.19 -3.21 0.63
N PRO A 45 14.66 -4.40 0.34
CA PRO A 45 13.44 -4.87 0.99
C PRO A 45 13.60 -4.90 2.52
N ARG A 46 12.67 -4.28 3.23
CA ARG A 46 12.63 -4.28 4.69
C ARG A 46 11.81 -5.49 5.16
N GLN A 47 12.38 -6.31 6.02
CA GLN A 47 11.68 -7.41 6.65
C GLN A 47 11.23 -7.03 8.06
N LEU A 48 9.97 -7.32 8.39
CA LEU A 48 9.34 -7.04 9.69
C LEU A 48 8.60 -8.28 10.16
N CYS A 49 8.83 -8.68 11.39
CA CYS A 49 8.22 -9.85 11.98
C CYS A 49 7.52 -9.47 13.28
N TYR A 50 6.29 -9.95 13.45
CA TYR A 50 5.44 -9.63 14.58
C TYR A 50 4.84 -10.90 15.17
N ARG A 51 4.65 -10.90 16.47
CA ARG A 51 4.06 -12.03 17.20
C ARG A 51 3.16 -11.54 18.33
N GLN A 52 2.05 -12.26 18.51
CA GLN A 52 1.20 -12.19 19.70
C GLN A 52 1.04 -13.60 20.27
N VAL A 53 1.10 -13.73 21.58
CA VAL A 53 0.77 -14.96 22.30
C VAL A 53 -0.30 -14.62 23.32
N MET A 54 -1.40 -15.36 23.32
CA MET A 54 -2.49 -15.23 24.27
C MET A 54 -2.80 -16.62 24.84
N GLY A 55 -2.33 -16.87 26.06
CA GLY A 55 -2.36 -18.21 26.63
C GLY A 55 -1.60 -19.19 25.76
N ARG A 56 -2.30 -20.12 25.10
CA ARG A 56 -1.69 -21.13 24.20
C ARG A 56 -1.84 -20.75 22.71
N ASP A 57 -2.57 -19.70 22.41
CA ASP A 57 -2.80 -19.23 21.03
C ASP A 57 -1.66 -18.34 20.56
N THR A 58 -1.26 -18.50 19.32
CA THR A 58 -0.20 -17.71 18.72
C THR A 58 -0.65 -17.12 17.38
N THR A 59 -0.39 -15.85 17.19
CA THR A 59 -0.53 -15.17 15.89
C THR A 59 0.83 -14.65 15.44
N LEU A 60 1.18 -14.89 14.18
CA LEU A 60 2.45 -14.50 13.56
C LEU A 60 2.17 -13.74 12.28
N VAL A 61 2.91 -12.65 12.06
CA VAL A 61 2.92 -11.90 10.80
C VAL A 61 4.35 -11.64 10.40
N ASN A 62 4.72 -12.12 9.21
CA ASN A 62 6.01 -11.84 8.59
C ASN A 62 5.75 -10.98 7.35
N LEU A 63 6.36 -9.80 7.26
CA LEU A 63 6.20 -8.88 6.14
C LEU A 63 7.53 -8.62 5.46
N ARG A 64 7.51 -8.53 4.15
CA ARG A 64 8.59 -8.03 3.30
C ARG A 64 8.06 -6.83 2.53
N ILE A 65 8.66 -5.67 2.72
CA ILE A 65 8.22 -4.40 2.14
C ILE A 65 9.30 -3.89 1.19
N SER A 66 8.94 -3.71 -0.08
CA SER A 66 9.80 -3.14 -1.12
C SER A 66 9.05 -1.96 -1.77
N GLY A 67 9.51 -0.74 -1.48
CA GLY A 67 8.74 0.45 -1.81
C GLY A 67 7.36 0.43 -1.14
N THR A 68 6.31 0.43 -1.93
CA THR A 68 4.92 0.29 -1.46
C THR A 68 4.40 -1.16 -1.52
N THR A 69 5.11 -2.06 -2.17
CA THR A 69 4.68 -3.46 -2.30
C THR A 69 4.96 -4.23 -1.01
N VAL A 70 3.96 -4.94 -0.54
CA VAL A 70 4.03 -5.79 0.65
C VAL A 70 3.75 -7.22 0.25
N THR A 71 4.65 -8.12 0.66
CA THR A 71 4.44 -9.56 0.62
C THR A 71 4.71 -10.15 2.00
N GLY A 72 4.29 -11.35 2.26
CA GLY A 72 4.54 -11.97 3.56
C GLY A 72 3.69 -13.18 3.85
N GLU A 73 3.51 -13.45 5.13
CA GLU A 73 2.69 -14.54 5.64
C GLU A 73 1.96 -14.11 6.92
N LEU A 74 0.70 -14.53 7.05
CA LEU A 74 -0.09 -14.45 8.27
C LEU A 74 -0.43 -15.86 8.73
N ALA A 75 -0.19 -16.15 10.00
CA ALA A 75 -0.58 -17.40 10.63
C ALA A 75 -1.32 -17.13 11.95
N VAL A 76 -2.52 -17.67 12.06
CA VAL A 76 -3.35 -17.67 13.27
C VAL A 76 -3.42 -19.11 13.75
N LEU A 77 -2.80 -19.39 14.89
CA LEU A 77 -2.52 -20.72 15.41
C LEU A 77 -3.15 -20.89 16.79
N PRO A 78 -4.47 -21.05 16.88
CA PRO A 78 -5.13 -21.37 18.13
C PRO A 78 -4.75 -22.79 18.58
N ALA A 79 -4.72 -23.00 19.92
CA ALA A 79 -4.32 -24.29 20.48
C ALA A 79 -5.39 -25.37 20.29
N GLU A 80 -6.68 -24.98 20.30
CA GLU A 80 -7.81 -25.90 20.37
C GLU A 80 -8.79 -25.75 19.20
N LYS A 81 -8.45 -24.96 18.20
CA LYS A 81 -9.26 -24.73 17.01
C LYS A 81 -8.40 -24.93 15.75
N ASP A 82 -9.08 -24.91 14.61
CA ASP A 82 -8.40 -25.02 13.34
C ASP A 82 -7.45 -23.82 13.10
N ARG A 83 -6.27 -24.18 12.62
CA ARG A 83 -5.21 -23.23 12.30
C ARG A 83 -5.46 -22.64 10.92
N ALA A 84 -5.18 -21.36 10.79
CA ALA A 84 -5.23 -20.69 9.50
C ALA A 84 -3.87 -20.05 9.20
N ARG A 85 -3.37 -20.26 7.97
CA ARG A 85 -2.13 -19.66 7.52
C ARG A 85 -2.19 -19.39 6.02
N GLY A 86 -1.30 -18.53 5.54
CA GLY A 86 -1.11 -18.34 4.11
C GLY A 86 -0.40 -17.05 3.77
N PRO A 87 -0.01 -16.93 2.49
CA PRO A 87 0.69 -15.78 1.99
C PRO A 87 -0.17 -14.52 1.99
N LEU A 88 0.53 -13.38 2.13
CA LEU A 88 0.00 -12.04 2.03
C LEU A 88 0.56 -11.34 0.79
N THR A 89 -0.28 -10.62 0.08
CA THR A 89 0.15 -9.70 -0.99
C THR A 89 -0.67 -8.42 -0.89
N GLY A 90 -0.01 -7.27 -0.87
CA GLY A 90 -0.72 -6.01 -0.65
C GLY A 90 0.12 -4.78 -0.88
N THR A 91 -0.39 -3.66 -0.37
CA THR A 91 0.21 -2.33 -0.55
C THR A 91 0.29 -1.58 0.78
N LEU A 92 1.41 -0.91 0.99
CA LEU A 92 1.64 0.01 2.10
C LEU A 92 1.38 1.45 1.64
N THR A 93 0.52 2.17 2.38
CA THR A 93 0.29 3.61 2.23
C THR A 93 0.44 4.27 3.60
N GLY A 94 1.48 5.07 3.76
CA GLY A 94 1.83 5.62 5.07
C GLY A 94 2.12 4.51 6.09
N GLN A 95 1.26 4.36 7.10
CA GLN A 95 1.35 3.31 8.11
C GLN A 95 0.30 2.19 7.91
N GLN A 96 -0.53 2.31 6.87
CA GLN A 96 -1.59 1.35 6.60
C GLN A 96 -1.17 0.35 5.52
N ILE A 97 -1.38 -0.93 5.79
CA ILE A 97 -1.22 -2.00 4.81
C ILE A 97 -2.60 -2.58 4.54
N VAL A 98 -2.98 -2.63 3.26
CA VAL A 98 -4.12 -3.41 2.80
C VAL A 98 -3.57 -4.57 2.00
N ALA A 99 -3.92 -5.78 2.39
CA ALA A 99 -3.39 -6.99 1.79
C ALA A 99 -4.46 -8.07 1.61
N ASP A 100 -4.29 -8.87 0.58
CA ASP A 100 -5.01 -10.12 0.36
C ASP A 100 -4.27 -11.25 1.08
N TRP A 101 -4.94 -11.90 1.99
CA TRP A 101 -4.47 -13.09 2.68
C TRP A 101 -5.07 -14.33 2.04
N GLN A 102 -4.26 -15.18 1.43
CA GLN A 102 -4.67 -16.50 0.93
C GLN A 102 -4.82 -17.45 2.14
N ARG A 103 -5.89 -17.26 2.89
CA ARG A 103 -6.16 -17.98 4.13
C ARG A 103 -6.47 -19.44 3.82
N THR A 104 -5.57 -20.33 4.21
CA THR A 104 -5.81 -21.78 4.18
C THR A 104 -6.09 -22.27 5.60
N GLY A 105 -7.23 -22.91 5.79
CA GLY A 105 -7.68 -23.50 7.04
C GLY A 105 -8.90 -24.39 6.79
N GLU A 106 -9.15 -25.36 7.66
CA GLU A 106 -10.30 -26.28 7.53
C GLU A 106 -10.40 -26.98 6.16
N GLY A 107 -9.24 -27.24 5.53
CA GLY A 107 -9.20 -27.87 4.21
C GLY A 107 -9.60 -26.95 3.03
N GLN A 108 -9.82 -25.67 3.28
CA GLN A 108 -10.23 -24.69 2.27
C GLN A 108 -9.21 -23.54 2.17
N THR A 109 -9.15 -22.93 1.00
CA THR A 109 -8.41 -21.70 0.78
C THR A 109 -9.35 -20.61 0.31
N GLN A 110 -9.34 -19.48 1.00
CA GLN A 110 -10.17 -18.31 0.73
C GLN A 110 -9.31 -17.06 0.73
N VAL A 111 -9.68 -16.05 -0.06
CA VAL A 111 -9.02 -14.75 -0.03
C VAL A 111 -9.70 -13.86 0.98
N HIS A 112 -8.97 -13.43 1.98
CA HIS A 112 -9.43 -12.47 2.97
C HIS A 112 -8.69 -11.15 2.82
N GLU A 113 -9.39 -10.04 2.67
CA GLU A 113 -8.75 -8.73 2.82
C GLU A 113 -8.40 -8.51 4.29
N VAL A 114 -7.16 -8.17 4.56
CA VAL A 114 -6.68 -7.79 5.90
C VAL A 114 -6.09 -6.40 5.87
N ARG A 115 -6.34 -5.64 6.95
CA ARG A 115 -5.85 -4.28 7.09
C ARG A 115 -4.99 -4.18 8.33
N PHE A 116 -3.70 -3.91 8.13
CA PHE A 116 -2.76 -3.71 9.23
C PHE A 116 -2.43 -2.24 9.41
N THR A 117 -2.17 -1.85 10.66
CA THR A 117 -1.58 -0.56 11.02
C THR A 117 -0.23 -0.80 11.66
N LEU A 118 0.82 -0.24 11.07
CA LEU A 118 2.15 -0.19 11.67
C LEU A 118 2.18 0.93 12.72
N ALA A 119 2.45 0.61 13.98
CA ALA A 119 2.45 1.55 15.10
C ALA A 119 3.71 1.37 15.95
N GLY A 120 4.83 1.96 15.51
CA GLY A 120 6.14 1.76 16.14
C GLY A 120 6.56 0.29 16.10
N ASP A 121 6.78 -0.29 17.28
CA ASP A 121 7.14 -1.71 17.44
C ASP A 121 5.92 -2.63 17.56
N SER A 122 4.76 -2.20 17.11
CA SER A 122 3.56 -3.03 17.07
C SER A 122 2.89 -3.01 15.69
N LEU A 123 2.19 -4.10 15.41
CA LEU A 123 1.30 -4.27 14.28
C LEU A 123 -0.11 -4.47 14.83
N ARG A 124 -1.06 -3.69 14.36
CA ARG A 124 -2.47 -3.81 14.74
C ARG A 124 -3.29 -4.34 13.58
N TRP A 125 -4.22 -5.21 13.88
CA TRP A 125 -5.12 -5.81 12.91
C TRP A 125 -6.45 -6.15 13.57
N ARG A 126 -7.56 -6.05 12.84
CA ARG A 126 -8.90 -6.42 13.33
C ARG A 126 -9.43 -7.66 12.61
N GLU A 127 -10.15 -8.48 13.38
CA GLU A 127 -10.90 -9.62 12.87
C GLU A 127 -12.34 -9.54 13.40
N GLY A 128 -13.33 -9.82 12.53
CA GLY A 128 -14.75 -9.72 12.86
C GLY A 128 -15.63 -10.34 11.79
N ALA A 129 -16.91 -9.98 11.80
CA ALA A 129 -17.86 -10.42 10.80
C ALA A 129 -17.39 -10.00 9.39
N ARG A 130 -17.54 -10.91 8.44
CA ARG A 130 -17.09 -10.70 7.05
C ARG A 130 -18.24 -10.93 6.09
N THR A 131 -18.18 -10.24 4.96
CA THR A 131 -19.02 -10.43 3.79
C THR A 131 -18.15 -10.71 2.58
N GLU A 132 -18.69 -11.41 1.60
CA GLU A 132 -17.97 -11.65 0.36
C GLU A 132 -18.24 -10.51 -0.62
N GLU A 133 -17.17 -9.93 -1.14
CA GLU A 133 -17.20 -8.89 -2.16
C GLU A 133 -16.16 -9.21 -3.25
N ASN A 134 -16.61 -9.40 -4.49
CA ASN A 134 -15.75 -9.66 -5.64
C ASN A 134 -14.75 -10.84 -5.44
N GLY A 135 -15.20 -11.92 -4.82
CA GLY A 135 -14.39 -13.12 -4.55
C GLY A 135 -13.43 -12.98 -3.36
N LYS A 136 -13.58 -11.95 -2.52
CA LYS A 136 -12.81 -11.73 -1.31
C LYS A 136 -13.72 -11.59 -0.10
N TRP A 137 -13.25 -12.09 1.02
CA TRP A 137 -13.89 -11.87 2.32
C TRP A 137 -13.38 -10.59 2.96
N VAL A 138 -14.22 -9.56 3.04
CA VAL A 138 -13.91 -8.26 3.63
C VAL A 138 -14.64 -8.09 4.96
N LEU A 139 -14.09 -7.28 5.89
CA LEU A 139 -14.79 -6.96 7.14
C LEU A 139 -16.06 -6.16 6.84
N THR A 140 -17.21 -6.63 7.34
CA THR A 140 -18.49 -5.91 7.23
C THR A 140 -18.42 -4.53 7.90
N ASN A 141 -17.67 -4.43 9.01
CA ASN A 141 -17.36 -3.17 9.67
C ASN A 141 -15.88 -3.17 10.09
N PRO A 142 -15.02 -2.38 9.44
CA PRO A 142 -13.58 -2.37 9.73
C PRO A 142 -13.22 -1.81 11.11
N ASP A 143 -14.13 -1.09 11.77
CA ASP A 143 -13.91 -0.50 13.09
C ASP A 143 -14.39 -1.39 14.25
N GLN A 144 -15.06 -2.50 13.93
CA GLN A 144 -15.58 -3.45 14.90
C GLN A 144 -14.80 -4.77 14.87
N GLY A 145 -15.01 -5.58 15.91
CA GLY A 145 -14.40 -6.88 16.05
C GLY A 145 -13.22 -6.90 17.02
N TYR A 146 -12.60 -8.06 17.12
CA TYR A 146 -11.44 -8.28 17.98
C TYR A 146 -10.19 -7.62 17.37
N GLN A 147 -9.47 -6.85 18.19
CA GLN A 147 -8.24 -6.22 17.76
C GLN A 147 -7.03 -7.04 18.22
N TYR A 148 -6.28 -7.55 17.27
CA TYR A 148 -4.95 -8.10 17.50
C TYR A 148 -3.93 -6.96 17.65
N VAL A 149 -3.02 -7.11 18.61
CA VAL A 149 -1.86 -6.22 18.77
C VAL A 149 -0.62 -7.10 18.89
N LEU A 150 0.15 -7.16 17.84
CA LEU A 150 1.34 -8.00 17.75
C LEU A 150 2.58 -7.15 18.03
N GLY A 151 3.43 -7.60 18.92
CA GLY A 151 4.75 -7.00 19.18
C GLY A 151 5.77 -7.42 18.11
N LYS A 152 6.67 -6.51 17.76
CA LYS A 152 7.79 -6.78 16.88
C LYS A 152 8.75 -7.79 17.50
N VAL A 153 9.22 -8.73 16.70
CA VAL A 153 10.18 -9.74 17.09
C VAL A 153 11.30 -9.83 16.05
N ALA A 154 12.40 -10.49 16.42
CA ALA A 154 13.44 -10.84 15.44
C ALA A 154 12.85 -11.78 14.39
N CYS A 155 13.15 -11.52 13.11
CA CYS A 155 12.77 -12.45 12.05
C CYS A 155 13.65 -13.70 12.13
N ALA A 156 13.02 -14.87 12.02
CA ALA A 156 13.78 -16.10 11.85
C ALA A 156 14.57 -16.05 10.54
N PRO A 157 15.79 -16.65 10.50
CA PRO A 157 16.50 -16.81 9.23
C PRO A 157 15.62 -17.55 8.23
N GLN A 158 15.55 -17.05 7.01
CA GLN A 158 14.90 -17.78 5.91
C GLN A 158 15.83 -18.90 5.48
N PRO A 159 15.31 -20.11 5.25
CA PRO A 159 16.11 -21.24 4.75
C PRO A 159 16.59 -20.98 3.31
#